data_519c05c5974c2c4a38f1de78e6a52439
#
_entry.id   519c05c5974c2c4a38f1de78e6a52439
#
_cell.length_a   1.000
_cell.length_b   1.000
_cell.length_c   1.000
_cell.angle_alpha   90.00
_cell.angle_beta   90.00
_cell.angle_gamma   90.00
#
_symmetry.space_group_name_H-M   'P 1'
#
loop_
_entity.id
_entity.type
_entity.pdbx_description
1 polymer ?
#
loop_
_entity_poly.entity_id
_entity_poly.type
_entity_poly.pdbx_seq_one_letter_code
_entity_poly.pdbx_strand_id
1 'polypeptide(L)'
;MHAMRTALAGALLAACAAPALAGTVTVITSFPKDLTQAYKTAFEKANPGITLEILNKNTVSGIAYVRETPAGQRPEVFWASAPDAFEVLGRDKLLAKSSDVANKDVPDKIGNYPINDPGGMYLGQALAGYGIVYNTRYIAAHKIPAPVEWKDLLSPQWFGHVGITSPS
;
A
#
# COMPACT_ATOMS: atom_id res chain seq x y z
N MET A 1 -40.19 66.92 10.78
CA MET A 1 -38.80 66.64 10.50
C MET A 1 -38.41 65.41 11.32
N HIS A 2 -38.49 64.22 10.76
CA HIS A 2 -38.12 62.96 11.45
C HIS A 2 -36.96 62.34 10.71
N ALA A 3 -35.80 62.29 11.38
CA ALA A 3 -34.63 61.68 10.88
C ALA A 3 -34.69 60.17 11.18
N MET A 4 -34.75 59.39 10.13
CA MET A 4 -34.78 57.92 10.17
C MET A 4 -33.31 57.41 10.25
N ARG A 5 -32.92 56.84 11.38
CA ARG A 5 -31.65 56.19 11.59
C ARG A 5 -31.75 54.76 11.09
N THR A 6 -31.12 54.46 9.98
CA THR A 6 -30.95 53.12 9.45
C THR A 6 -29.75 52.48 10.18
N ALA A 7 -30.03 51.49 11.01
CA ALA A 7 -29.01 50.64 11.64
C ALA A 7 -28.62 49.50 10.65
N LEU A 8 -27.40 49.52 10.19
CA LEU A 8 -26.80 48.45 9.37
C LEU A 8 -26.36 47.32 10.30
N ALA A 9 -27.13 46.23 10.31
CA ALA A 9 -26.76 45.03 11.03
C ALA A 9 -25.78 44.23 10.14
N GLY A 10 -24.50 44.33 10.44
CA GLY A 10 -23.45 43.49 9.87
C GLY A 10 -23.51 42.09 10.47
N ALA A 11 -23.98 41.11 9.69
CA ALA A 11 -23.89 39.71 10.07
C ALA A 11 -22.45 39.25 9.93
N LEU A 12 -21.74 39.07 11.04
CA LEU A 12 -20.48 38.34 11.09
C LEU A 12 -20.78 36.84 10.87
N LEU A 13 -20.50 36.33 9.70
CA LEU A 13 -20.40 34.89 9.48
C LEU A 13 -19.09 34.44 10.17
N ALA A 14 -19.19 34.01 11.40
CA ALA A 14 -18.15 33.21 12.04
C ALA A 14 -18.14 31.85 11.36
N ALA A 15 -17.24 31.64 10.43
CA ALA A 15 -16.94 30.31 9.91
C ALA A 15 -16.44 29.46 11.09
N CYS A 16 -17.29 28.58 11.60
CA CYS A 16 -16.91 27.54 12.53
C CYS A 16 -15.94 26.59 11.78
N ALA A 17 -14.65 26.90 11.85
CA ALA A 17 -13.64 25.91 11.55
C ALA A 17 -13.82 24.79 12.60
N ALA A 18 -14.48 23.70 12.22
CA ALA A 18 -14.50 22.49 13.03
C ALA A 18 -13.04 22.14 13.34
N PRO A 19 -12.68 21.88 14.60
CA PRO A 19 -11.32 21.41 14.90
C PRO A 19 -11.08 20.15 14.09
N ALA A 20 -10.11 20.18 13.20
CA ALA A 20 -9.61 18.98 12.57
C ALA A 20 -9.16 18.07 13.73
N LEU A 21 -9.80 16.92 13.90
CA LEU A 21 -9.36 15.94 14.87
C LEU A 21 -7.94 15.55 14.49
N ALA A 22 -6.97 16.09 15.24
CA ALA A 22 -5.58 15.70 15.10
C ALA A 22 -5.48 14.21 15.47
N GLY A 23 -5.05 13.40 14.53
CA GLY A 23 -4.95 11.96 14.71
C GLY A 23 -3.63 11.44 14.17
N THR A 24 -3.20 10.31 14.70
CA THR A 24 -2.09 9.55 14.15
C THR A 24 -2.66 8.30 13.49
N VAL A 25 -2.23 8.02 12.26
CA VAL A 25 -2.52 6.78 11.55
C VAL A 25 -1.20 6.02 11.41
N THR A 26 -1.15 4.84 11.99
CA THR A 26 0.01 3.96 11.93
C THR A 26 -0.08 3.04 10.72
N VAL A 27 0.91 3.09 9.85
CA VAL A 27 1.01 2.29 8.65
C VAL A 27 2.18 1.32 8.78
N ILE A 28 1.90 0.02 8.78
CA ILE A 28 2.95 -0.99 8.70
C ILE A 28 3.20 -1.36 7.24
N THR A 29 4.47 -1.38 6.83
CA THR A 29 4.81 -1.60 5.43
C THR A 29 6.18 -2.22 5.23
N SER A 30 6.32 -3.01 4.16
CA SER A 30 7.60 -3.56 3.68
C SER A 30 8.22 -2.73 2.54
N PHE A 31 7.56 -1.66 2.09
CA PHE A 31 8.08 -0.82 1.02
C PHE A 31 9.30 0.02 1.44
N PRO A 32 10.17 0.39 0.48
CA PRO A 32 11.35 1.19 0.76
C PRO A 32 11.00 2.56 1.35
N LYS A 33 11.89 3.06 2.22
CA LYS A 33 11.72 4.32 2.94
C LYS A 33 11.48 5.51 2.01
N ASP A 34 12.18 5.59 0.88
CA ASP A 34 12.05 6.70 -0.07
C ASP A 34 10.63 6.77 -0.64
N LEU A 35 10.05 5.62 -0.99
CA LEU A 35 8.68 5.54 -1.47
C LEU A 35 7.69 5.97 -0.37
N THR A 36 7.80 5.37 0.81
CA THR A 36 6.86 5.62 1.91
C THR A 36 6.92 7.06 2.41
N GLN A 37 8.10 7.69 2.37
CA GLN A 37 8.26 9.09 2.74
C GLN A 37 7.57 10.04 1.74
N ALA A 38 7.62 9.72 0.44
CA ALA A 38 6.91 10.50 -0.57
C ALA A 38 5.38 10.44 -0.35
N TYR A 39 4.85 9.26 -0.10
CA TYR A 39 3.42 9.08 0.22
C TYR A 39 3.02 9.78 1.51
N LYS A 40 3.82 9.64 2.58
CA LYS A 40 3.59 10.33 3.86
C LYS A 40 3.47 11.84 3.65
N THR A 41 4.44 12.43 2.96
CA THR A 41 4.45 13.87 2.71
C THR A 41 3.23 14.33 1.92
N ALA A 42 2.84 13.58 0.87
CA ALA A 42 1.68 13.91 0.07
C ALA A 42 0.37 13.78 0.86
N PHE A 43 0.24 12.72 1.66
CA PHE A 43 -0.94 12.46 2.48
C PHE A 43 -1.13 13.52 3.56
N GLU A 44 -0.09 13.84 4.34
CA GLU A 44 -0.15 14.83 5.42
C GLU A 44 -0.43 16.24 4.88
N LYS A 45 0.08 16.56 3.68
CA LYS A 45 -0.25 17.80 2.99
C LYS A 45 -1.72 17.88 2.59
N ALA A 46 -2.29 16.76 2.13
CA ALA A 46 -3.70 16.69 1.72
C ALA A 46 -4.67 16.59 2.89
N ASN A 47 -4.19 16.15 4.06
CA ASN A 47 -5.00 15.93 5.26
C ASN A 47 -4.40 16.64 6.47
N PRO A 48 -4.52 17.99 6.55
CA PRO A 48 -3.98 18.75 7.67
C PRO A 48 -4.57 18.27 9.00
N GLY A 49 -3.71 18.01 9.97
CA GLY A 49 -4.10 17.50 11.29
C GLY A 49 -4.00 15.97 11.43
N ILE A 50 -3.73 15.22 10.35
CA ILE A 50 -3.45 13.80 10.42
C ILE A 50 -1.96 13.55 10.20
N THR A 51 -1.33 12.82 11.12
CA THR A 51 0.08 12.39 11.01
C THR A 51 0.15 10.92 10.65
N LEU A 52 0.96 10.56 9.66
CA LEU A 52 1.28 9.16 9.37
C LEU A 52 2.51 8.71 10.15
N GLU A 53 2.38 7.64 10.91
CA GLU A 53 3.49 6.92 11.50
C GLU A 53 3.80 5.68 10.64
N ILE A 54 5.02 5.60 10.11
CA ILE A 54 5.42 4.50 9.23
C ILE A 54 6.28 3.50 10.01
N LEU A 55 5.76 2.31 10.21
CA LEU A 55 6.47 1.17 10.77
C LEU A 55 7.02 0.29 9.64
N ASN A 56 8.30 0.44 9.31
CA ASN A 56 8.92 -0.37 8.27
C ASN A 56 9.32 -1.74 8.82
N LYS A 57 8.71 -2.79 8.28
CA LYS A 57 8.97 -4.20 8.62
C LYS A 57 8.84 -5.05 7.35
N ASN A 58 9.64 -6.11 7.22
CA ASN A 58 9.35 -7.08 6.17
C ASN A 58 7.97 -7.71 6.37
N THR A 59 7.41 -8.30 5.32
CA THR A 59 6.03 -8.80 5.31
C THR A 59 5.76 -9.80 6.45
N VAL A 60 6.65 -10.75 6.66
CA VAL A 60 6.51 -11.79 7.72
C VAL A 60 6.53 -11.16 9.11
N SER A 61 7.50 -10.30 9.37
CA SER A 61 7.58 -9.57 10.65
C SER A 61 6.41 -8.61 10.85
N GLY A 62 5.85 -8.07 9.78
CA GLY A 62 4.65 -7.24 9.81
C GLY A 62 3.41 -8.03 10.22
N ILE A 63 3.21 -9.21 9.65
CA ILE A 63 2.13 -10.12 10.04
C ILE A 63 2.25 -10.51 11.51
N ALA A 64 3.45 -10.92 11.95
CA ALA A 64 3.69 -11.28 13.35
C ALA A 64 3.36 -10.11 14.29
N TYR A 65 3.83 -8.91 13.95
CA TYR A 65 3.55 -7.70 14.73
C TYR A 65 2.04 -7.43 14.90
N VAL A 66 1.26 -7.52 13.82
CA VAL A 66 -0.19 -7.32 13.88
C VAL A 66 -0.88 -8.37 14.76
N ARG A 67 -0.43 -9.63 14.68
CA ARG A 67 -0.95 -10.74 15.51
C ARG A 67 -0.68 -10.55 17.00
N GLU A 68 0.52 -10.14 17.33
CA GLU A 68 1.00 -10.00 18.71
C GLU A 68 0.54 -8.71 19.38
N THR A 69 0.18 -7.70 18.58
CA THR A 69 -0.27 -6.40 19.11
C THR A 69 -1.72 -6.47 19.58
N PRO A 70 -2.03 -5.98 20.80
CA PRO A 70 -3.40 -5.90 21.30
C PRO A 70 -4.33 -5.13 20.38
N ALA A 71 -5.60 -5.52 20.30
CA ALA A 71 -6.57 -4.98 19.32
C ALA A 71 -6.64 -3.44 19.30
N GLY A 72 -6.57 -2.77 20.46
CA GLY A 72 -6.65 -1.30 20.54
C GLY A 72 -5.33 -0.57 20.23
N GLN A 73 -4.27 -1.29 19.87
CA GLN A 73 -2.94 -0.73 19.58
C GLN A 73 -2.40 -1.18 18.22
N ARG A 74 -3.22 -1.89 17.45
CA ARG A 74 -2.82 -2.36 16.12
C ARG A 74 -2.68 -1.20 15.15
N PRO A 75 -1.77 -1.33 14.17
CA PRO A 75 -1.72 -0.39 13.04
C PRO A 75 -3.07 -0.33 12.33
N GLU A 76 -3.45 0.87 11.90
CA GLU A 76 -4.69 1.09 11.16
C GLU A 76 -4.58 0.61 9.71
N VAL A 77 -3.35 0.62 9.14
CA VAL A 77 -3.13 0.25 7.75
C VAL A 77 -1.97 -0.75 7.64
N PHE A 78 -2.24 -1.85 6.94
CA PHE A 78 -1.21 -2.79 6.49
C PHE A 78 -1.00 -2.59 4.98
N TRP A 79 0.19 -2.14 4.59
CA TRP A 79 0.54 -1.82 3.21
C TRP A 79 1.69 -2.69 2.72
N ALA A 80 1.38 -3.75 1.98
CA ALA A 80 2.34 -4.74 1.52
C ALA A 80 2.19 -5.01 0.02
N SER A 81 3.18 -5.71 -0.55
CA SER A 81 3.32 -5.88 -1.99
C SER A 81 2.54 -7.07 -2.58
N ALA A 82 2.08 -8.00 -1.76
CA ALA A 82 1.49 -9.25 -2.26
C ALA A 82 0.22 -9.64 -1.49
N PRO A 83 -0.79 -10.22 -2.17
CA PRO A 83 -2.08 -10.54 -1.58
C PRO A 83 -2.03 -11.65 -0.52
N ASP A 84 -1.04 -12.54 -0.54
CA ASP A 84 -0.89 -13.64 0.43
C ASP A 84 -0.82 -13.18 1.88
N ALA A 85 -0.19 -12.03 2.14
CA ALA A 85 -0.14 -11.44 3.47
C ALA A 85 -1.55 -11.05 3.98
N PHE A 86 -2.36 -10.48 3.09
CA PHE A 86 -3.73 -10.08 3.41
C PHE A 86 -4.64 -11.30 3.58
N GLU A 87 -4.44 -12.36 2.80
CA GLU A 87 -5.14 -13.63 2.98
C GLU A 87 -4.88 -14.25 4.35
N VAL A 88 -3.63 -14.18 4.84
CA VAL A 88 -3.28 -14.64 6.18
C VAL A 88 -3.99 -13.81 7.24
N LEU A 89 -3.89 -12.47 7.17
CA LEU A 89 -4.52 -11.57 8.13
C LEU A 89 -6.06 -11.65 8.07
N GLY A 90 -6.63 -11.86 6.90
CA GLY A 90 -8.07 -12.05 6.69
C GLY A 90 -8.60 -13.32 7.36
N ARG A 91 -7.90 -14.46 7.21
CA ARG A 91 -8.21 -15.71 7.92
C ARG A 91 -8.16 -15.56 9.43
N ASP A 92 -7.23 -14.76 9.92
CA ASP A 92 -7.10 -14.45 11.35
C ASP A 92 -8.13 -13.41 11.83
N LYS A 93 -9.00 -12.90 10.95
CA LYS A 93 -10.00 -11.85 11.23
C LYS A 93 -9.37 -10.55 11.75
N LEU A 94 -8.19 -10.21 11.20
CA LEU A 94 -7.42 -9.02 11.58
C LEU A 94 -7.59 -7.86 10.58
N LEU A 95 -8.35 -8.07 9.51
CA LEU A 95 -8.70 -7.05 8.54
C LEU A 95 -10.17 -6.63 8.69
N ALA A 96 -10.42 -5.34 8.57
CA ALA A 96 -11.77 -4.79 8.45
C ALA A 96 -12.19 -4.75 6.98
N LYS A 97 -13.49 -4.81 6.70
CA LYS A 97 -14.01 -4.54 5.36
C LYS A 97 -13.78 -3.07 5.01
N SER A 98 -13.23 -2.84 3.82
CA SER A 98 -12.85 -1.51 3.30
C SER A 98 -13.34 -1.27 1.87
N SER A 99 -14.30 -2.05 1.40
CA SER A 99 -14.86 -1.92 0.04
C SER A 99 -15.51 -0.58 -0.25
N ASP A 100 -15.97 0.13 0.78
CA ASP A 100 -16.56 1.47 0.70
C ASP A 100 -15.56 2.59 0.39
N VAL A 101 -14.26 2.34 0.64
CA VAL A 101 -13.18 3.28 0.31
C VAL A 101 -12.44 2.92 -0.98
N ALA A 102 -12.93 1.93 -1.73
CA ALA A 102 -12.33 1.52 -2.99
C ALA A 102 -12.34 2.67 -4.00
N ASN A 103 -11.21 2.93 -4.64
CA ASN A 103 -11.14 3.89 -5.73
C ASN A 103 -11.83 3.32 -6.97
N LYS A 104 -12.90 3.98 -7.42
CA LYS A 104 -13.68 3.58 -8.59
C LYS A 104 -12.90 3.64 -9.91
N ASP A 105 -11.81 4.39 -9.94
CA ASP A 105 -10.94 4.50 -11.12
C ASP A 105 -9.94 3.33 -11.20
N VAL A 106 -9.83 2.51 -10.15
CA VAL A 106 -9.05 1.28 -10.15
C VAL A 106 -9.95 0.12 -10.55
N PRO A 107 -9.66 -0.61 -11.64
CA PRO A 107 -10.49 -1.73 -12.07
C PRO A 107 -10.42 -2.89 -11.05
N ASP A 108 -11.50 -3.62 -10.89
CA ASP A 108 -11.54 -4.78 -9.99
C ASP A 108 -10.58 -5.91 -10.42
N LYS A 109 -10.26 -5.95 -11.71
CA LYS A 109 -9.33 -6.94 -12.28
C LYS A 109 -8.61 -6.41 -13.50
N ILE A 110 -7.42 -6.93 -13.77
CA ILE A 110 -6.65 -6.73 -15.01
C ILE A 110 -6.46 -8.10 -15.67
N GLY A 111 -7.08 -8.29 -16.83
CA GLY A 111 -7.19 -9.62 -17.44
C GLY A 111 -7.94 -10.57 -16.50
N ASN A 112 -7.29 -11.67 -16.12
CA ASN A 112 -7.85 -12.65 -15.19
C ASN A 112 -7.41 -12.44 -13.72
N TYR A 113 -6.57 -11.42 -13.45
CA TYR A 113 -6.04 -11.17 -12.11
C TYR A 113 -6.94 -10.19 -11.36
N PRO A 114 -7.49 -10.57 -10.20
CA PRO A 114 -8.19 -9.64 -9.33
C PRO A 114 -7.20 -8.61 -8.77
N ILE A 115 -7.61 -7.35 -8.76
CA ILE A 115 -6.85 -6.26 -8.13
C ILE A 115 -7.34 -6.03 -6.71
N ASN A 116 -8.65 -6.03 -6.54
CA ASN A 116 -9.30 -5.93 -5.23
C ASN A 116 -9.75 -7.31 -4.75
N ASP A 117 -9.74 -7.49 -3.43
CA ASP A 117 -10.35 -8.67 -2.84
C ASP A 117 -11.87 -8.65 -3.05
N PRO A 118 -12.48 -9.71 -3.64
CA PRO A 118 -13.94 -9.80 -3.78
C PRO A 118 -14.69 -9.74 -2.43
N GLY A 119 -14.05 -10.15 -1.33
CA GLY A 119 -14.60 -10.04 0.03
C GLY A 119 -14.50 -8.65 0.64
N GLY A 120 -13.75 -7.73 0.00
CA GLY A 120 -13.57 -6.34 0.43
C GLY A 120 -12.62 -6.16 1.61
N MET A 121 -11.72 -7.10 1.85
CA MET A 121 -10.77 -7.06 2.97
C MET A 121 -9.49 -6.28 2.63
N TYR A 122 -9.14 -6.18 1.35
CA TYR A 122 -8.01 -5.38 0.89
C TYR A 122 -8.26 -4.82 -0.51
N LEU A 123 -7.54 -3.76 -0.84
CA LEU A 123 -7.62 -3.04 -2.10
C LEU A 123 -6.26 -3.01 -2.78
N GLY A 124 -6.26 -3.22 -4.11
CA GLY A 124 -5.07 -3.12 -4.92
C GLY A 124 -4.71 -1.67 -5.21
N GLN A 125 -3.42 -1.37 -5.18
CA GLN A 125 -2.87 -0.06 -5.50
C GLN A 125 -2.04 -0.08 -6.78
N ALA A 126 -1.32 -1.17 -7.02
CA ALA A 126 -0.44 -1.31 -8.16
C ALA A 126 -0.34 -2.78 -8.58
N LEU A 127 0.01 -3.01 -9.83
CA LEU A 127 0.35 -4.32 -10.36
C LEU A 127 1.87 -4.39 -10.55
N ALA A 128 2.49 -5.43 -10.00
CA ALA A 128 3.90 -5.73 -10.24
C ALA A 128 4.04 -7.05 -11.01
N GLY A 129 4.99 -7.07 -11.93
CA GLY A 129 5.34 -8.27 -12.68
C GLY A 129 6.70 -8.82 -12.25
N TYR A 130 6.82 -10.13 -12.27
CA TYR A 130 8.10 -10.83 -12.09
C TYR A 130 8.53 -11.38 -13.45
N GLY A 131 9.83 -11.35 -13.71
CA GLY A 131 10.38 -11.83 -14.96
C GLY A 131 11.81 -12.32 -14.82
N ILE A 132 12.27 -13.03 -15.84
CA ILE A 132 13.65 -13.48 -15.95
C ILE A 132 14.46 -12.36 -16.58
N VAL A 133 15.48 -11.88 -15.87
CA VAL A 133 16.49 -10.96 -16.40
C VAL A 133 17.78 -11.71 -16.57
N TYR A 134 18.36 -11.66 -17.76
CA TYR A 134 19.61 -12.35 -18.02
C TYR A 134 20.63 -11.44 -18.71
N ASN A 135 21.90 -11.66 -18.42
CA ASN A 135 23.00 -10.95 -19.05
C ASN A 135 23.32 -11.60 -20.42
N THR A 136 23.00 -10.91 -21.52
CA THR A 136 23.19 -11.42 -22.89
C THR A 136 24.64 -11.76 -23.22
N ARG A 137 25.60 -10.99 -22.70
CA ARG A 137 27.04 -11.26 -22.91
C ARG A 137 27.48 -12.50 -22.15
N TYR A 138 26.96 -12.68 -20.92
CA TYR A 138 27.27 -13.82 -20.10
C TYR A 138 26.79 -15.13 -20.73
N ILE A 139 25.51 -15.20 -21.10
CA ILE A 139 24.95 -16.41 -21.70
C ILE A 139 25.60 -16.75 -23.05
N ALA A 140 25.97 -15.74 -23.86
CA ALA A 140 26.69 -15.95 -25.10
C ALA A 140 28.09 -16.55 -24.86
N ALA A 141 28.87 -16.01 -23.90
CA ALA A 141 30.20 -16.49 -23.54
C ALA A 141 30.18 -17.93 -23.02
N HIS A 142 29.14 -18.32 -22.26
CA HIS A 142 28.98 -19.65 -21.69
C HIS A 142 28.15 -20.60 -22.56
N LYS A 143 27.73 -20.14 -23.76
CA LYS A 143 26.89 -20.91 -24.69
C LYS A 143 25.61 -21.44 -24.06
N ILE A 144 25.01 -20.67 -23.14
CA ILE A 144 23.75 -20.97 -22.50
C ILE A 144 22.62 -20.37 -23.36
N PRO A 145 21.58 -21.12 -23.75
CA PRO A 145 20.46 -20.58 -24.49
C PRO A 145 19.68 -19.57 -23.65
N ALA A 146 19.16 -18.51 -24.28
CA ALA A 146 18.32 -17.53 -23.61
C ALA A 146 17.04 -18.21 -23.07
N PRO A 147 16.66 -17.99 -21.80
CA PRO A 147 15.46 -18.57 -21.26
C PRO A 147 14.23 -17.82 -21.80
N VAL A 148 13.19 -18.54 -22.18
CA VAL A 148 11.90 -18.01 -22.66
C VAL A 148 10.82 -18.18 -21.61
N GLU A 149 10.88 -19.30 -20.88
CA GLU A 149 9.93 -19.65 -19.85
C GLU A 149 10.64 -19.99 -18.54
N TRP A 150 9.89 -19.91 -17.43
CA TRP A 150 10.44 -20.25 -16.11
C TRP A 150 11.01 -21.67 -16.03
N LYS A 151 10.38 -22.63 -16.72
CA LYS A 151 10.85 -24.02 -16.76
C LYS A 151 12.24 -24.19 -17.40
N ASP A 152 12.63 -23.26 -18.28
CA ASP A 152 13.95 -23.35 -18.93
C ASP A 152 15.09 -23.24 -17.93
N LEU A 153 14.86 -22.55 -16.80
CA LEU A 153 15.83 -22.44 -15.71
C LEU A 153 16.08 -23.77 -14.98
N LEU A 154 15.26 -24.80 -15.19
CA LEU A 154 15.45 -26.14 -14.66
C LEU A 154 16.45 -26.97 -15.48
N SER A 155 16.83 -26.47 -16.67
CA SER A 155 17.84 -27.15 -17.52
C SER A 155 19.18 -27.18 -16.81
N PRO A 156 19.93 -28.31 -16.89
CA PRO A 156 21.27 -28.44 -16.30
C PRO A 156 22.25 -27.33 -16.68
N GLN A 157 22.06 -26.70 -17.85
CA GLN A 157 22.90 -25.61 -18.33
C GLN A 157 22.81 -24.35 -17.45
N TRP A 158 21.73 -24.20 -16.66
CA TRP A 158 21.53 -23.10 -15.74
C TRP A 158 22.06 -23.37 -14.33
N PHE A 159 22.50 -24.57 -14.05
CA PHE A 159 23.01 -24.91 -12.71
C PHE A 159 24.22 -24.02 -12.34
N GLY A 160 24.12 -23.34 -11.22
CA GLY A 160 25.11 -22.36 -10.74
C GLY A 160 25.09 -21.00 -11.45
N HIS A 161 24.15 -20.77 -12.39
CA HIS A 161 24.04 -19.53 -13.15
C HIS A 161 22.76 -18.73 -12.87
N VAL A 162 21.94 -19.15 -11.92
CA VAL A 162 20.69 -18.50 -11.54
C VAL A 162 20.84 -17.85 -10.17
N GLY A 163 20.49 -16.58 -10.09
CA GLY A 163 20.35 -15.83 -8.84
C GLY A 163 18.91 -15.44 -8.60
N ILE A 164 18.46 -15.54 -7.36
CA ILE A 164 17.16 -15.05 -6.92
C ILE A 164 17.32 -14.22 -5.65
N THR A 165 16.39 -13.32 -5.39
CA THR A 165 16.33 -12.65 -4.09
C THR A 165 15.86 -13.61 -3.02
N SER A 166 16.35 -13.43 -1.78
CA SER A 166 15.78 -14.15 -0.64
C SER A 166 14.27 -13.83 -0.52
N PRO A 167 13.46 -14.84 -0.18
CA PRO A 167 12.08 -14.58 0.22
C PRO A 167 12.05 -13.62 1.40
N SER A 168 11.20 -12.61 1.32
CA SER A 168 11.02 -11.60 2.37
C SER A 168 9.88 -11.96 3.32
#